data_3806b343f848bd57a6fb9ad43e44b478
#
_entry.id   3806b343f848bd57a6fb9ad43e44b478
#
_cell.length_a   1.000
_cell.length_b   1.000
_cell.length_c   1.000
_cell.angle_alpha   90.00
_cell.angle_beta   90.00
_cell.angle_gamma   90.00
#
_symmetry.space_group_name_H-M   'P 1'
#
loop_
_entity.id
_entity.type
_entity.pdbx_description
1 polymer ?
#
loop_
_entity_poly.entity_id
_entity_poly.type
_entity_poly.pdbx_seq_one_letter_code
_entity_poly.pdbx_strand_id
1 'polypeptide(L)'
;HLSSRRQRQMCIRDRSGPQGTLFGASSQAGVVRMITNKPKPGVTESNVEVETRFMPEGDTGTKLEFMTNVPLSDKTTWRFVGYSDRRGGYIDQVAGKIDPSASARFRPSGTVRDNGLPVNSSRGGFQAGADLSGVRFANTPALEEDNVNGTEYEGFRSTLASELGDNWNATLVYAEQTIESDGVFFADPNLGDLEIQRYSDDHISDEYENISLTLEGSIGELEAVYAGAYTDRETNQIVDYT
;
A
#
# COMPACT_ATOMS: atom_id res chain seq x y z
N HIS A 1 -10.99 19.94 -5.41
CA HIS A 1 -12.23 19.12 -5.42
C HIS A 1 -12.05 17.64 -5.00
N LEU A 2 -10.82 17.12 -4.88
CA LEU A 2 -10.53 15.76 -4.40
C LEU A 2 -10.73 15.59 -2.89
N SER A 3 -10.74 16.67 -2.12
CA SER A 3 -10.84 16.61 -0.64
C SER A 3 -12.27 16.30 -0.15
N SER A 4 -13.31 16.69 -0.89
CA SER A 4 -14.69 16.55 -0.43
C SER A 4 -15.24 15.11 -0.52
N ARG A 5 -14.69 14.28 -1.40
CA ARG A 5 -15.17 12.91 -1.62
C ARG A 5 -14.62 11.93 -0.59
N ARG A 6 -13.33 12.04 -0.23
CA ARG A 6 -12.73 11.25 0.86
C ARG A 6 -13.28 11.61 2.25
N GLN A 7 -13.78 12.82 2.42
CA GLN A 7 -14.38 13.27 3.68
C GLN A 7 -15.66 12.53 4.07
N ARG A 8 -16.35 11.87 3.15
CA ARG A 8 -17.56 11.09 3.46
C ARG A 8 -17.28 9.81 4.23
N GLN A 9 -16.06 9.27 4.12
CA GLN A 9 -15.68 8.01 4.77
C GLN A 9 -14.80 8.20 5.98
N MET A 10 -13.97 9.23 6.00
CA MET A 10 -13.00 9.48 7.09
C MET A 10 -12.65 10.96 7.23
N CYS A 11 -12.20 11.34 8.42
CA CYS A 11 -11.49 12.58 8.66
C CYS A 11 -10.00 12.30 8.76
N ILE A 12 -9.15 13.14 8.18
CA ILE A 12 -7.70 13.10 8.33
C ILE A 12 -7.33 14.21 9.32
N ARG A 13 -6.59 13.85 10.36
CA ARG A 13 -6.00 14.79 11.30
C ARG A 13 -4.50 14.56 11.33
N ASP A 14 -3.76 15.62 11.10
CA ASP A 14 -2.31 15.63 11.22
C ASP A 14 -1.89 16.35 12.50
N ARG A 15 -0.83 15.87 13.11
CA ARG A 15 -0.13 16.50 14.20
C ARG A 15 1.34 16.53 13.87
N SER A 16 1.92 17.72 13.76
CA SER A 16 3.34 17.91 13.52
C SER A 16 4.13 17.82 14.83
N GLY A 17 5.38 17.39 14.71
CA GLY A 17 6.31 17.25 15.83
C GLY A 17 6.19 15.92 16.59
N PRO A 18 7.11 15.67 17.54
CA PRO A 18 7.18 14.40 18.26
C PRO A 18 5.90 14.09 19.04
N GLN A 19 5.34 12.92 18.82
CA GLN A 19 4.11 12.43 19.46
C GLN A 19 4.34 11.11 20.21
N GLY A 20 5.58 10.80 20.57
CA GLY A 20 5.98 9.51 21.13
C GLY A 20 5.27 9.11 22.43
N THR A 21 4.90 10.07 23.27
CA THR A 21 4.17 9.80 24.53
C THR A 21 2.80 9.18 24.34
N LEU A 22 2.13 9.44 23.22
CA LEU A 22 0.78 8.94 22.95
C LEU A 22 0.74 7.87 21.87
N PHE A 23 1.66 7.93 20.90
CA PHE A 23 1.64 7.07 19.71
C PHE A 23 2.89 6.19 19.55
N GLY A 24 3.78 6.17 20.53
CA GLY A 24 4.97 5.31 20.57
C GLY A 24 6.19 5.90 19.87
N ALA A 25 7.30 5.16 19.94
CA ALA A 25 8.63 5.63 19.56
C ALA A 25 8.79 6.02 18.07
N SER A 26 7.97 5.47 17.19
CA SER A 26 8.04 5.73 15.74
C SER A 26 7.46 7.10 15.32
N SER A 27 6.83 7.84 16.25
CA SER A 27 6.12 9.10 15.97
C SER A 27 7.01 10.33 16.18
N GLN A 28 8.22 10.33 15.62
CA GLN A 28 9.22 11.41 15.83
C GLN A 28 8.92 12.66 15.00
N ALA A 29 8.47 12.53 13.77
CA ALA A 29 8.20 13.64 12.87
C ALA A 29 6.76 14.14 12.92
N GLY A 30 5.85 13.32 13.41
CA GLY A 30 4.42 13.61 13.48
C GLY A 30 3.56 12.37 13.33
N VAL A 31 2.25 12.58 13.35
CA VAL A 31 1.24 11.53 13.19
C VAL A 31 0.14 12.01 12.24
N VAL A 32 -0.17 11.19 11.27
CA VAL A 32 -1.37 11.32 10.44
C VAL A 32 -2.41 10.34 10.96
N ARG A 33 -3.52 10.84 11.48
CA ARG A 33 -4.60 10.03 12.00
C ARG A 33 -5.79 10.03 11.05
N MET A 34 -6.15 8.86 10.54
CA MET A 34 -7.38 8.66 9.79
C MET A 34 -8.50 8.24 10.74
N ILE A 35 -9.55 9.04 10.79
CA ILE A 35 -10.72 8.79 11.65
C ILE A 35 -11.87 8.41 10.74
N THR A 36 -12.30 7.16 10.83
CA THR A 36 -13.42 6.65 10.03
C THR A 36 -14.75 7.19 10.55
N ASN A 37 -15.72 7.39 9.65
CA ASN A 37 -17.04 7.80 10.03
C ASN A 37 -17.73 6.72 10.88
N LYS A 38 -18.26 7.13 12.01
CA LYS A 38 -19.05 6.26 12.90
C LYS A 38 -20.46 6.03 12.31
N PRO A 39 -21.14 4.92 12.66
CA PRO A 39 -22.57 4.75 12.39
C PRO A 39 -23.39 5.94 12.91
N LYS A 40 -24.43 6.32 12.15
CA LYS A 40 -25.34 7.42 12.48
C LYS A 40 -26.66 6.86 12.97
N PRO A 41 -26.99 6.95 14.27
CA PRO A 41 -28.27 6.46 14.80
C PRO A 41 -29.46 7.10 14.11
N GLY A 42 -30.50 6.31 13.88
CA GLY A 42 -31.77 6.79 13.31
C GLY A 42 -31.70 7.20 11.84
N VAL A 43 -30.58 7.06 11.16
CA VAL A 43 -30.39 7.47 9.75
C VAL A 43 -30.18 6.26 8.87
N THR A 44 -31.03 6.05 7.87
CA THR A 44 -30.78 5.11 6.78
C THR A 44 -30.21 5.87 5.59
N GLU A 45 -28.99 5.57 5.21
CA GLU A 45 -28.31 6.16 4.05
C GLU A 45 -27.50 5.12 3.31
N SER A 46 -27.45 5.22 1.99
CA SER A 46 -26.55 4.40 1.16
C SER A 46 -25.95 5.28 0.06
N ASN A 47 -24.75 4.94 -0.35
CA ASN A 47 -24.04 5.61 -1.43
C ASN A 47 -23.29 4.59 -2.28
N VAL A 48 -23.30 4.77 -3.58
CA VAL A 48 -22.47 4.04 -4.54
C VAL A 48 -21.66 5.07 -5.32
N GLU A 49 -20.39 4.84 -5.46
CA GLU A 49 -19.50 5.63 -6.30
C GLU A 49 -18.80 4.71 -7.29
N VAL A 50 -18.89 5.06 -8.57
CA VAL A 50 -18.18 4.39 -9.66
C VAL A 50 -17.32 5.44 -10.34
N GLU A 51 -16.04 5.12 -10.53
CA GLU A 51 -15.09 6.00 -11.20
C GLU A 51 -14.32 5.20 -12.25
N THR A 52 -14.09 5.79 -13.41
CA THR A 52 -13.21 5.27 -14.44
C THR A 52 -12.11 6.29 -14.68
N ARG A 53 -10.86 5.85 -14.70
CA ARG A 53 -9.68 6.67 -14.91
C ARG A 53 -9.01 6.24 -16.19
N PHE A 54 -8.80 7.19 -17.07
CA PHE A 54 -8.05 6.99 -18.31
C PHE A 54 -6.66 7.56 -18.13
N MET A 55 -5.66 6.75 -18.40
CA MET A 55 -4.27 7.15 -18.38
C MET A 55 -3.75 7.17 -19.81
N PRO A 56 -3.19 8.28 -20.30
CA PRO A 56 -2.43 8.27 -21.54
C PRO A 56 -1.28 7.27 -21.41
N GLU A 57 -1.06 6.46 -22.41
CA GLU A 57 0.03 5.47 -22.42
C GLU A 57 -0.03 4.45 -21.27
N GLY A 58 -1.23 4.11 -20.81
CA GLY A 58 -1.44 3.16 -19.73
C GLY A 58 -2.83 2.54 -19.74
N ASP A 59 -3.05 1.61 -18.84
CA ASP A 59 -4.31 0.91 -18.70
C ASP A 59 -5.38 1.74 -17.99
N THR A 60 -6.61 1.42 -18.31
CA THR A 60 -7.77 2.04 -17.67
C THR A 60 -7.94 1.55 -16.24
N GLY A 61 -7.98 2.47 -15.30
CA GLY A 61 -8.34 2.18 -13.91
C GLY A 61 -9.84 2.27 -13.64
N THR A 62 -10.33 1.51 -12.68
CA THR A 62 -11.72 1.52 -12.24
C THR A 62 -11.80 1.55 -10.72
N LYS A 63 -12.79 2.26 -10.17
CA LYS A 63 -13.10 2.25 -8.74
C LYS A 63 -14.59 2.03 -8.55
N LEU A 64 -14.90 1.11 -7.65
CA LEU A 64 -16.24 0.92 -7.10
C LEU A 64 -16.17 1.12 -5.59
N GLU A 65 -17.07 1.91 -5.06
CA GLU A 65 -17.21 2.11 -3.63
C GLU A 65 -18.68 2.07 -3.24
N PHE A 66 -18.99 1.32 -2.21
CA PHE A 66 -20.32 1.19 -1.64
C PHE A 66 -20.29 1.52 -0.15
N MET A 67 -21.28 2.26 0.30
CA MET A 67 -21.51 2.55 1.71
C MET A 67 -23.00 2.41 2.03
N THR A 68 -23.29 1.79 3.18
CA THR A 68 -24.62 1.82 3.76
C THR A 68 -24.58 2.02 5.27
N ASN A 69 -25.57 2.71 5.81
CA ASN A 69 -25.80 2.93 7.23
C ASN A 69 -27.25 2.58 7.53
N VAL A 70 -27.47 1.61 8.40
CA VAL A 70 -28.79 1.08 8.69
C VAL A 70 -28.98 1.01 10.21
N PRO A 71 -29.97 1.73 10.77
CA PRO A 71 -30.42 1.52 12.15
C PRO A 71 -31.08 0.12 12.24
N LEU A 72 -30.51 -0.74 13.09
CA LEU A 72 -31.07 -2.07 13.36
C LEU A 72 -32.11 -2.01 14.48
N SER A 73 -31.98 -1.02 15.37
CA SER A 73 -32.92 -0.69 16.43
C SER A 73 -32.75 0.78 16.84
N ASP A 74 -33.54 1.26 17.78
CA ASP A 74 -33.42 2.62 18.35
C ASP A 74 -32.03 2.86 18.98
N LYS A 75 -31.35 1.78 19.44
CA LYS A 75 -30.06 1.86 20.14
C LYS A 75 -28.89 1.30 19.36
N THR A 76 -29.14 0.63 18.23
CA THR A 76 -28.08 -0.09 17.50
C THR A 76 -28.11 0.31 16.03
N THR A 77 -26.97 0.69 15.52
CA THR A 77 -26.79 1.06 14.11
C THR A 77 -25.60 0.34 13.51
N TRP A 78 -25.80 -0.19 12.32
CA TRP A 78 -24.75 -0.81 11.52
C TRP A 78 -24.36 0.08 10.35
N ARG A 79 -23.05 0.17 10.10
CA ARG A 79 -22.48 0.86 8.94
C ARG A 79 -21.50 -0.07 8.24
N PHE A 80 -21.66 -0.19 6.94
CA PHE A 80 -20.78 -0.95 6.07
C PHE A 80 -20.18 -0.03 5.01
N VAL A 81 -18.92 -0.25 4.68
CA VAL A 81 -18.21 0.36 3.56
C VAL A 81 -17.40 -0.74 2.88
N GLY A 82 -17.56 -0.89 1.58
CA GLY A 82 -16.75 -1.79 0.75
C GLY A 82 -16.22 -1.05 -0.46
N TYR A 83 -15.04 -1.43 -0.94
CA TYR A 83 -14.42 -0.81 -2.11
C TYR A 83 -13.54 -1.79 -2.87
N SER A 84 -13.44 -1.55 -4.18
CA SER A 84 -12.42 -2.09 -5.08
C SER A 84 -11.89 -0.93 -5.92
N ASP A 85 -10.60 -0.69 -5.91
CA ASP A 85 -9.94 0.39 -6.65
C ASP A 85 -8.77 -0.21 -7.45
N ARG A 86 -8.99 -0.46 -8.74
CA ARG A 86 -7.99 -0.94 -9.69
C ARG A 86 -7.38 0.24 -10.41
N ARG A 87 -6.08 0.35 -10.34
CA ARG A 87 -5.30 1.37 -11.02
C ARG A 87 -4.51 0.71 -12.12
N GLY A 88 -4.72 1.15 -13.35
CA GLY A 88 -4.00 0.65 -14.49
C GLY A 88 -2.50 0.94 -14.41
N GLY A 89 -1.69 0.02 -14.93
CA GLY A 89 -0.27 0.21 -15.11
C GLY A 89 0.04 1.21 -16.22
N TYR A 90 1.29 1.63 -16.29
CA TYR A 90 1.81 2.58 -17.29
C TYR A 90 3.32 2.44 -17.52
N ILE A 91 3.95 1.43 -16.93
CA ILE A 91 5.36 1.08 -17.16
C ILE A 91 5.39 -0.18 -18.00
N ASP A 92 6.14 -0.16 -19.08
CA ASP A 92 6.31 -1.29 -19.97
C ASP A 92 7.58 -2.07 -19.61
N GLN A 93 7.43 -3.37 -19.43
CA GLN A 93 8.55 -4.25 -19.26
C GLN A 93 9.04 -4.73 -20.64
N VAL A 94 10.21 -4.25 -21.02
CA VAL A 94 10.84 -4.65 -22.28
C VAL A 94 11.77 -5.84 -22.09
N ALA A 95 11.95 -6.62 -23.14
CA ALA A 95 12.85 -7.77 -23.11
C ALA A 95 14.28 -7.34 -22.74
N GLY A 96 14.82 -7.96 -21.69
CA GLY A 96 16.15 -7.66 -21.18
C GLY A 96 17.18 -8.71 -21.58
N LYS A 97 18.39 -8.24 -21.81
CA LYS A 97 19.57 -9.06 -21.97
C LYS A 97 20.65 -8.57 -21.04
N ILE A 98 21.03 -9.40 -20.07
CA ILE A 98 22.17 -9.09 -19.21
C ILE A 98 23.45 -9.23 -20.02
N ASP A 99 24.19 -8.13 -20.17
CA ASP A 99 25.58 -8.11 -20.60
C ASP A 99 26.46 -7.80 -19.38
N PRO A 100 27.15 -8.81 -18.82
CA PRO A 100 28.01 -8.61 -17.65
C PRO A 100 29.15 -7.62 -17.91
N SER A 101 29.55 -7.40 -19.16
CA SER A 101 30.62 -6.44 -19.49
C SER A 101 30.22 -4.99 -19.18
N ALA A 102 28.92 -4.69 -19.26
CA ALA A 102 28.37 -3.37 -18.91
C ALA A 102 27.98 -3.28 -17.43
N SER A 103 27.92 -4.40 -16.71
CA SER A 103 27.56 -4.42 -15.31
C SER A 103 28.57 -3.70 -14.42
N ALA A 104 28.09 -2.92 -13.44
CA ALA A 104 28.95 -2.34 -12.41
C ALA A 104 29.66 -3.41 -11.55
N ARG A 105 29.13 -4.63 -11.48
CA ARG A 105 29.70 -5.74 -10.71
C ARG A 105 30.86 -6.41 -11.41
N PHE A 106 30.81 -6.53 -12.74
CA PHE A 106 31.84 -7.19 -13.54
C PHE A 106 32.58 -6.14 -14.38
N ARG A 107 33.82 -5.86 -14.05
CA ARG A 107 34.65 -4.90 -14.76
C ARG A 107 35.86 -5.61 -15.38
N PRO A 108 36.37 -5.15 -16.53
CA PRO A 108 37.63 -5.64 -17.06
C PRO A 108 38.76 -5.50 -16.05
N SER A 109 39.76 -6.38 -16.17
CA SER A 109 40.97 -6.25 -15.35
C SER A 109 41.63 -4.90 -15.60
N GLY A 110 42.07 -4.24 -14.52
CA GLY A 110 42.71 -2.93 -14.60
C GLY A 110 41.73 -1.74 -14.63
N THR A 111 40.42 -1.97 -14.51
CA THR A 111 39.45 -0.85 -14.37
C THR A 111 39.77 0.00 -13.15
N VAL A 112 39.78 1.30 -13.33
CA VAL A 112 40.03 2.30 -12.30
C VAL A 112 38.77 3.12 -12.09
N ARG A 113 38.46 3.45 -10.86
CA ARG A 113 37.33 4.31 -10.48
C ARG A 113 37.63 5.78 -10.79
N ASP A 114 36.63 6.62 -10.74
CA ASP A 114 36.77 8.07 -10.89
C ASP A 114 37.71 8.70 -9.86
N ASN A 115 37.88 8.09 -8.70
CA ASN A 115 38.81 8.51 -7.66
C ASN A 115 40.25 7.96 -7.84
N GLY A 116 40.55 7.33 -8.97
CA GLY A 116 41.86 6.79 -9.31
C GLY A 116 42.22 5.45 -8.64
N LEU A 117 41.33 4.87 -7.83
CA LEU A 117 41.59 3.59 -7.17
C LEU A 117 41.16 2.41 -8.05
N PRO A 118 41.95 1.31 -8.08
CA PRO A 118 41.58 0.14 -8.86
C PRO A 118 40.34 -0.55 -8.31
N VAL A 119 39.51 -1.07 -9.19
CA VAL A 119 38.43 -2.00 -8.85
C VAL A 119 39.04 -3.36 -8.61
N ASN A 120 38.79 -3.97 -7.47
CA ASN A 120 39.27 -5.30 -7.14
C ASN A 120 38.12 -6.18 -6.59
N SER A 121 38.35 -7.49 -6.66
CA SER A 121 37.38 -8.52 -6.29
C SER A 121 37.07 -8.59 -4.77
N SER A 122 37.83 -7.91 -3.92
CA SER A 122 37.69 -7.99 -2.47
C SER A 122 36.67 -7.03 -1.88
N ARG A 123 36.03 -6.21 -2.68
CA ARG A 123 35.09 -5.17 -2.21
C ARG A 123 33.69 -5.35 -2.79
N GLY A 124 32.75 -5.79 -1.93
CA GLY A 124 31.32 -5.59 -2.16
C GLY A 124 30.74 -6.24 -3.42
N GLY A 125 31.26 -7.39 -3.85
CA GLY A 125 30.75 -8.10 -5.02
C GLY A 125 31.28 -7.61 -6.38
N PHE A 126 32.22 -6.65 -6.40
CA PHE A 126 32.93 -6.28 -7.64
C PHE A 126 34.00 -7.33 -7.98
N GLN A 127 33.96 -7.84 -9.20
CA GLN A 127 34.89 -8.84 -9.71
C GLN A 127 35.60 -8.32 -10.96
N ALA A 128 36.64 -7.52 -10.75
CA ALA A 128 37.50 -7.09 -11.85
C ALA A 128 38.31 -8.26 -12.38
N GLY A 129 38.22 -8.48 -13.69
CA GLY A 129 38.94 -9.56 -14.38
C GLY A 129 38.39 -10.95 -14.09
N ALA A 130 37.11 -11.08 -13.67
CA ALA A 130 36.46 -12.37 -13.54
C ALA A 130 36.37 -13.10 -14.90
N ASP A 131 36.55 -14.43 -14.89
CA ASP A 131 36.30 -15.26 -16.05
C ASP A 131 34.80 -15.38 -16.30
N LEU A 132 34.30 -14.79 -17.37
CA LEU A 132 32.90 -14.79 -17.76
C LEU A 132 32.56 -15.87 -18.80
N SER A 133 33.51 -16.75 -19.15
CA SER A 133 33.32 -17.77 -20.20
C SER A 133 32.21 -18.79 -19.90
N GLY A 134 31.91 -19.03 -18.63
CA GLY A 134 30.81 -19.89 -18.16
C GLY A 134 29.51 -19.19 -17.86
N VAL A 135 29.46 -17.86 -17.97
CA VAL A 135 28.28 -17.08 -17.63
C VAL A 135 27.24 -17.18 -18.75
N ARG A 136 26.02 -17.54 -18.39
CA ARG A 136 24.88 -17.47 -19.30
C ARG A 136 24.22 -16.11 -19.16
N PHE A 137 24.07 -15.43 -20.29
CA PHE A 137 23.32 -14.20 -20.34
C PHE A 137 21.82 -14.53 -20.25
N ALA A 138 21.13 -13.91 -19.31
CA ALA A 138 19.68 -13.99 -19.26
C ALA A 138 19.10 -13.19 -20.42
N ASN A 139 18.12 -13.78 -21.09
CA ASN A 139 17.29 -13.11 -22.08
C ASN A 139 15.83 -13.35 -21.63
N THR A 140 15.07 -12.30 -21.46
CA THR A 140 13.76 -12.33 -20.81
C THR A 140 12.59 -11.92 -21.73
N PRO A 141 12.49 -12.45 -22.99
CA PRO A 141 11.35 -12.10 -23.84
C PRO A 141 10.02 -12.64 -23.30
N ALA A 142 10.06 -13.63 -22.41
CA ALA A 142 8.86 -14.15 -21.77
C ALA A 142 8.29 -13.22 -20.68
N LEU A 143 9.06 -12.20 -20.27
CA LEU A 143 8.65 -11.18 -19.29
C LEU A 143 8.30 -9.85 -19.98
N GLU A 144 8.31 -9.80 -21.33
CA GLU A 144 7.90 -8.61 -22.08
C GLU A 144 6.40 -8.43 -21.96
N GLU A 145 5.98 -7.33 -21.36
CA GLU A 145 4.59 -7.03 -21.05
C GLU A 145 4.39 -5.52 -20.93
N ASP A 146 3.27 -5.02 -21.46
CA ASP A 146 2.90 -3.62 -21.37
C ASP A 146 2.22 -3.34 -20.03
N ASN A 147 2.42 -2.15 -19.48
CA ASN A 147 1.69 -1.61 -18.33
C ASN A 147 1.78 -2.48 -17.05
N VAL A 148 2.95 -3.05 -16.75
CA VAL A 148 3.13 -4.07 -15.69
C VAL A 148 2.90 -3.56 -14.26
N ASN A 149 2.85 -2.26 -14.01
CA ASN A 149 2.78 -1.71 -12.66
C ASN A 149 1.34 -1.41 -12.19
N GLY A 150 0.42 -2.30 -12.49
CA GLY A 150 -0.93 -2.23 -11.98
C GLY A 150 -1.00 -2.31 -10.45
N THR A 151 -2.02 -1.71 -9.85
CA THR A 151 -2.26 -1.80 -8.40
C THR A 151 -3.74 -1.99 -8.13
N GLU A 152 -4.05 -2.95 -7.26
CA GLU A 152 -5.40 -3.24 -6.82
C GLU A 152 -5.53 -3.06 -5.30
N TYR A 153 -6.57 -2.35 -4.88
CA TYR A 153 -6.94 -2.16 -3.48
C TYR A 153 -8.36 -2.66 -3.31
N GLU A 154 -8.54 -3.69 -2.53
CA GLU A 154 -9.85 -4.21 -2.18
C GLU A 154 -10.03 -4.25 -0.68
N GLY A 155 -11.25 -4.09 -0.22
CA GLY A 155 -11.48 -4.20 1.21
C GLY A 155 -12.88 -3.78 1.62
N PHE A 156 -13.15 -4.04 2.89
CA PHE A 156 -14.39 -3.59 3.52
C PHE A 156 -14.18 -3.26 5.00
N ARG A 157 -15.10 -2.50 5.53
CA ARG A 157 -15.24 -2.25 6.96
C ARG A 157 -16.69 -2.33 7.38
N SER A 158 -16.95 -3.16 8.37
CA SER A 158 -18.23 -3.29 9.05
C SER A 158 -18.14 -2.71 10.45
N THR A 159 -19.01 -1.80 10.80
CA THR A 159 -19.03 -1.14 12.10
C THR A 159 -20.40 -1.26 12.71
N LEU A 160 -20.46 -1.78 13.93
CA LEU A 160 -21.66 -1.84 14.75
C LEU A 160 -21.51 -0.91 15.93
N ALA A 161 -22.40 0.05 16.07
CA ALA A 161 -22.47 0.91 17.25
C ALA A 161 -23.77 0.67 17.99
N SER A 162 -23.69 0.54 19.32
CA SER A 162 -24.84 0.26 20.18
C SER A 162 -24.76 1.01 21.49
N GLU A 163 -25.88 1.57 21.94
CA GLU A 163 -26.05 2.08 23.30
C GLU A 163 -26.33 0.89 24.23
N LEU A 164 -25.52 0.75 25.27
CA LEU A 164 -25.63 -0.28 26.31
C LEU A 164 -26.17 0.33 27.60
N GLY A 165 -27.50 0.28 27.77
CA GLY A 165 -28.17 0.95 28.88
C GLY A 165 -28.17 2.47 28.67
N ASP A 166 -28.04 3.23 29.79
CA ASP A 166 -28.19 4.69 29.77
C ASP A 166 -26.86 5.43 29.69
N ASN A 167 -25.74 4.76 30.02
CA ASN A 167 -24.45 5.42 30.25
C ASN A 167 -23.29 4.85 29.45
N TRP A 168 -23.52 3.82 28.63
CA TRP A 168 -22.44 3.16 27.89
C TRP A 168 -22.74 3.07 26.40
N ASN A 169 -21.70 3.24 25.61
CA ASN A 169 -21.71 3.01 24.17
C ASN A 169 -20.66 1.97 23.80
N ALA A 170 -21.01 1.06 22.94
CA ALA A 170 -20.09 0.09 22.36
C ALA A 170 -19.95 0.31 20.86
N THR A 171 -18.74 0.26 20.37
CA THR A 171 -18.43 0.29 18.93
C THR A 171 -17.54 -0.89 18.61
N LEU A 172 -18.05 -1.81 17.79
CA LEU A 172 -17.32 -2.95 17.25
C LEU A 172 -17.01 -2.67 15.78
N VAL A 173 -15.76 -2.83 15.40
CA VAL A 173 -15.32 -2.68 14.01
C VAL A 173 -14.61 -3.94 13.56
N TYR A 174 -14.98 -4.43 12.38
CA TYR A 174 -14.22 -5.43 11.64
C TYR A 174 -13.84 -4.82 10.28
N ALA A 175 -12.59 -4.94 9.91
CA ALA A 175 -12.07 -4.43 8.65
C ALA A 175 -11.08 -5.41 8.04
N GLU A 176 -11.14 -5.54 6.75
CA GLU A 176 -10.25 -6.36 5.94
C GLU A 176 -9.83 -5.56 4.71
N GLN A 177 -8.57 -5.66 4.32
CA GLN A 177 -8.03 -5.01 3.14
C GLN A 177 -6.95 -5.87 2.51
N THR A 178 -6.98 -5.98 1.19
CA THR A 178 -5.92 -6.55 0.37
C THR A 178 -5.38 -5.46 -0.56
N ILE A 179 -4.06 -5.40 -0.67
CA ILE A 179 -3.36 -4.56 -1.65
C ILE A 179 -2.49 -5.48 -2.48
N GLU A 180 -2.70 -5.46 -3.78
CA GLU A 180 -1.82 -6.13 -4.74
C GLU A 180 -1.20 -5.08 -5.65
N SER A 181 0.09 -5.21 -5.91
CA SER A 181 0.82 -4.33 -6.81
C SER A 181 1.86 -5.12 -7.56
N ASP A 182 1.79 -5.03 -8.87
CA ASP A 182 2.75 -5.65 -9.77
C ASP A 182 3.75 -4.61 -10.26
N GLY A 183 4.90 -5.09 -10.74
CA GLY A 183 5.93 -4.26 -11.34
C GLY A 183 6.51 -3.20 -10.40
N VAL A 184 7.06 -2.17 -11.00
CA VAL A 184 7.72 -1.05 -10.31
C VAL A 184 7.18 0.28 -10.81
N PHE A 185 7.34 1.34 -10.00
CA PHE A 185 6.86 2.69 -10.31
C PHE A 185 7.98 3.63 -10.77
N PHE A 186 9.03 3.09 -11.38
CA PHE A 186 10.12 3.85 -11.98
C PHE A 186 10.52 3.22 -13.32
N ALA A 187 10.98 4.04 -14.24
CA ALA A 187 11.46 3.62 -15.55
C ALA A 187 12.97 3.86 -15.67
N ASP A 188 13.64 3.17 -16.60
CA ASP A 188 15.03 3.42 -16.95
C ASP A 188 15.09 4.35 -18.17
N PRO A 189 15.52 5.60 -18.02
CA PRO A 189 15.54 6.56 -19.12
C PRO A 189 16.55 6.20 -20.24
N ASN A 190 17.38 5.17 -20.06
CA ASN A 190 18.28 4.69 -21.10
C ASN A 190 17.62 3.68 -22.04
N LEU A 191 16.47 3.12 -21.67
CA LEU A 191 15.72 2.18 -22.50
C LEU A 191 14.73 2.92 -23.39
N GLY A 192 13.86 3.68 -22.78
CA GLY A 192 12.80 4.42 -23.45
C GLY A 192 11.97 5.22 -22.46
N ASP A 193 10.88 5.80 -22.95
CA ASP A 193 9.92 6.48 -22.08
C ASP A 193 9.01 5.44 -21.44
N LEU A 194 8.92 5.45 -20.11
CA LEU A 194 8.15 4.52 -19.30
C LEU A 194 8.55 3.04 -19.46
N GLU A 195 9.78 2.75 -19.89
CA GLU A 195 10.28 1.39 -20.07
C GLU A 195 11.20 0.95 -18.93
N ILE A 196 11.17 -0.35 -18.59
CA ILE A 196 12.06 -1.00 -17.63
C ILE A 196 12.43 -2.41 -18.09
N GLN A 197 13.62 -2.89 -17.66
CA GLN A 197 14.03 -4.27 -17.79
C GLN A 197 14.08 -4.93 -16.42
N ARG A 198 13.32 -6.00 -16.24
CA ARG A 198 13.32 -6.83 -15.05
C ARG A 198 13.58 -8.29 -15.44
N TYR A 199 14.21 -9.03 -14.56
CA TYR A 199 14.61 -10.42 -14.79
C TYR A 199 13.79 -11.42 -13.97
N SER A 200 12.92 -10.91 -13.12
CA SER A 200 11.83 -11.62 -12.45
C SER A 200 10.66 -10.68 -12.30
N ASP A 201 9.47 -11.22 -12.14
CA ASP A 201 8.29 -10.43 -11.85
C ASP A 201 8.41 -9.79 -10.46
N ASP A 202 8.17 -8.49 -10.40
CA ASP A 202 8.02 -7.77 -9.14
C ASP A 202 6.56 -7.87 -8.71
N HIS A 203 6.33 -8.26 -7.46
CA HIS A 203 4.98 -8.40 -6.92
C HIS A 203 4.96 -8.09 -5.43
N ILE A 204 3.93 -7.40 -4.98
CA ILE A 204 3.65 -7.14 -3.57
C ILE A 204 2.19 -7.50 -3.31
N SER A 205 1.98 -8.38 -2.33
CA SER A 205 0.67 -8.62 -1.74
C SER A 205 0.72 -8.26 -0.25
N ASP A 206 -0.25 -7.49 0.21
CA ASP A 206 -0.37 -7.03 1.60
C ASP A 206 -1.81 -7.22 2.06
N GLU A 207 -2.02 -8.22 2.92
CA GLU A 207 -3.31 -8.55 3.50
C GLU A 207 -3.37 -8.04 4.93
N TYR A 208 -4.45 -7.36 5.27
CA TYR A 208 -4.66 -6.75 6.57
C TYR A 208 -6.06 -7.06 7.09
N GLU A 209 -6.12 -7.61 8.29
CA GLU A 209 -7.34 -7.86 9.04
C GLU A 209 -7.29 -7.13 10.38
N ASN A 210 -8.40 -6.52 10.79
CA ASN A 210 -8.52 -5.85 12.06
C ASN A 210 -9.90 -6.05 12.67
N ILE A 211 -9.92 -6.45 13.95
CA ILE A 211 -11.11 -6.36 14.78
C ILE A 211 -10.84 -5.47 15.99
N SER A 212 -11.72 -4.53 16.27
CA SER A 212 -11.57 -3.64 17.41
C SER A 212 -12.88 -3.40 18.15
N LEU A 213 -12.76 -3.27 19.47
CA LEU A 213 -13.87 -2.93 20.36
C LEU A 213 -13.53 -1.68 21.16
N THR A 214 -14.41 -0.70 21.11
CA THR A 214 -14.37 0.47 21.98
C THR A 214 -15.62 0.51 22.83
N LEU A 215 -15.42 0.68 24.13
CA LEU A 215 -16.48 0.94 25.11
C LEU A 215 -16.26 2.32 25.70
N GLU A 216 -17.24 3.18 25.63
CA GLU A 216 -17.21 4.56 26.16
C GLU A 216 -18.40 4.72 27.11
N GLY A 217 -18.14 5.22 28.32
CA GLY A 217 -19.22 5.39 29.29
C GLY A 217 -18.79 6.08 30.56
N SER A 218 -19.66 6.01 31.60
CA SER A 218 -19.40 6.62 32.91
C SER A 218 -19.61 5.63 34.05
N ILE A 219 -18.75 5.77 35.08
CA ILE A 219 -18.85 5.06 36.36
C ILE A 219 -18.94 6.12 37.45
N GLY A 220 -20.16 6.41 37.91
CA GLY A 220 -20.41 7.53 38.78
C GLY A 220 -20.13 8.88 38.09
N GLU A 221 -19.18 9.66 38.62
CA GLU A 221 -18.73 10.94 38.03
C GLU A 221 -17.52 10.78 37.08
N LEU A 222 -17.00 9.58 36.92
CA LEU A 222 -15.81 9.33 36.12
C LEU A 222 -16.19 8.88 34.71
N GLU A 223 -15.58 9.50 33.69
CA GLU A 223 -15.62 8.98 32.34
C GLU A 223 -14.66 7.78 32.20
N ALA A 224 -15.11 6.73 31.53
CA ALA A 224 -14.33 5.54 31.30
C ALA A 224 -14.32 5.19 29.80
N VAL A 225 -13.14 4.87 29.28
CA VAL A 225 -12.96 4.41 27.90
C VAL A 225 -12.10 3.15 27.93
N TYR A 226 -12.61 2.10 27.29
CA TYR A 226 -11.84 0.92 26.93
C TYR A 226 -11.70 0.87 25.41
N ALA A 227 -10.48 0.65 24.91
CA ALA A 227 -10.23 0.41 23.50
C ALA A 227 -9.24 -0.75 23.37
N GLY A 228 -9.67 -1.78 22.66
CA GLY A 228 -8.85 -2.94 22.35
C GLY A 228 -8.97 -3.32 20.88
N ALA A 229 -7.88 -3.82 20.30
CA ALA A 229 -7.88 -4.31 18.93
C ALA A 229 -6.98 -5.53 18.79
N TYR A 230 -7.35 -6.38 17.85
CA TYR A 230 -6.50 -7.43 17.29
C TYR A 230 -6.29 -7.12 15.82
N THR A 231 -5.04 -7.22 15.39
CA THR A 231 -4.66 -6.99 14.00
C THR A 231 -3.79 -8.13 13.54
N ASP A 232 -4.11 -8.66 12.38
CA ASP A 232 -3.26 -9.58 11.63
C ASP A 232 -2.86 -8.94 10.30
N ARG A 233 -1.63 -9.12 9.89
CA ARG A 233 -1.12 -8.60 8.62
C ARG A 233 -0.08 -9.53 8.05
N GLU A 234 -0.31 -9.95 6.83
CA GLU A 234 0.64 -10.73 6.03
C GLU A 234 1.09 -9.90 4.83
N THR A 235 2.41 -9.83 4.63
CA THR A 235 2.98 -9.14 3.47
C THR A 235 3.92 -10.09 2.75
N ASN A 236 3.67 -10.32 1.48
CA ASN A 236 4.54 -11.06 0.59
C ASN A 236 5.09 -10.12 -0.48
N GLN A 237 6.42 -10.09 -0.63
CA GLN A 237 7.08 -9.22 -1.58
C GLN A 237 8.16 -9.96 -2.36
N ILE A 238 8.07 -9.89 -3.66
CA ILE A 238 9.10 -10.35 -4.60
C ILE A 238 9.61 -9.11 -5.33
N VAL A 239 10.92 -8.88 -5.25
CA VAL A 239 11.56 -7.71 -5.88
C VAL A 239 12.82 -8.15 -6.60
N ASP A 240 12.93 -7.75 -7.85
CA ASP A 240 14.15 -7.92 -8.63
C ASP A 240 15.19 -6.85 -8.25
N TYR A 241 16.38 -7.28 -7.87
CA TYR A 241 17.53 -6.42 -7.52
C TYR A 241 18.68 -6.49 -8.55
N THR A 242 18.41 -6.93 -9.77
CA THR A 242 19.42 -7.08 -10.82
C THR A 242 19.85 -5.75 -11.44
#